data_0ae8f9a5c43af97d547634534626837a
#
_entry.id   0ae8f9a5c43af97d547634534626837a
#
_cell.length_a   1.000
_cell.length_b   1.000
_cell.length_c   1.000
_cell.angle_alpha   90.00
_cell.angle_beta   90.00
_cell.angle_gamma   90.00
#
_symmetry.space_group_name_H-M   'P 1'
#
loop_
_entity.id
_entity.type
_entity.pdbx_description
1 polymer ?
#
loop_
_entity_poly.entity_id
_entity_poly.type
_entity_poly.pdbx_seq_one_letter_code
_entity_poly.pdbx_strand_id
1 'polypeptide(L)'
;MARMVTYNARSAKPHPETAHLSGIDVLALMRDQELEQIVALNDPATGLSGFVVIHDTTRGPAIGGCRLWSYPTADAALEDAIRLAVAMTRKCALAGLNAGGGKGVLIDHAGIKDRAGMLRAMGRYVESFGGRFYTSGDLGLSGADIARMRETSRYVAVPDDRKLDLAGATAWGVLGGMRATLAAAGLGRSLQGRRVVVQGLGAMGARVAALLAKEGATVIAADTDAAVAGRVASSTGARLVAADDVWDQAADLFCPCATSGVLTSETAARLRVRGVVGAANNQLDAPEVDAELMRRGVLYAPDYAVNSGAITLTAREFLERRSDLRDIAALGERVEETVTRILETSARTGNPPQQVADRLADDALVRPRSTERQFWPLR
;
A
#
# COMPACT_ATOMS: atom_id res chain seq x y z
N MET A 1 3.73 -53.06 22.04
CA MET A 1 2.75 -53.46 21.00
C MET A 1 2.02 -52.20 20.53
N ALA A 2 2.44 -51.62 19.42
CA ALA A 2 1.81 -50.46 18.82
C ALA A 2 0.65 -50.93 17.92
N ARG A 3 -0.58 -50.54 18.22
CA ARG A 3 -1.72 -50.78 17.33
C ARG A 3 -1.61 -49.86 16.12
N MET A 4 -1.32 -50.45 14.99
CA MET A 4 -1.43 -49.81 13.67
C MET A 4 -2.92 -49.62 13.36
N VAL A 5 -3.37 -48.38 13.28
CA VAL A 5 -4.72 -48.03 12.81
C VAL A 5 -4.70 -48.13 11.29
N THR A 6 -5.25 -49.23 10.77
CA THR A 6 -5.48 -49.38 9.32
C THR A 6 -6.70 -48.56 8.93
N TYR A 7 -6.49 -47.53 8.12
CA TYR A 7 -7.54 -46.74 7.48
C TYR A 7 -8.26 -47.60 6.42
N ASN A 8 -9.51 -47.92 6.69
CA ASN A 8 -10.31 -48.79 5.84
C ASN A 8 -10.93 -47.98 4.69
N ALA A 9 -10.31 -47.99 3.51
CA ALA A 9 -10.76 -47.29 2.32
C ALA A 9 -11.96 -48.00 1.64
N ARG A 10 -13.05 -48.24 2.37
CA ARG A 10 -14.26 -48.76 1.75
C ARG A 10 -15.44 -47.83 1.97
N SER A 11 -15.99 -47.35 0.82
CA SER A 11 -17.20 -46.58 0.57
C SER A 11 -17.13 -45.08 0.75
N ALA A 12 -16.19 -44.40 0.09
CA ALA A 12 -16.47 -43.03 -0.34
C ALA A 12 -17.40 -43.12 -1.58
N LYS A 13 -18.68 -42.74 -1.44
CA LYS A 13 -19.50 -42.43 -2.61
C LYS A 13 -18.76 -41.34 -3.37
N PRO A 14 -18.67 -41.41 -4.72
CA PRO A 14 -18.08 -40.31 -5.48
C PRO A 14 -18.88 -39.06 -5.16
N HIS A 15 -18.20 -38.04 -4.62
CA HIS A 15 -18.76 -36.70 -4.53
C HIS A 15 -19.19 -36.27 -5.93
N PRO A 16 -20.36 -35.60 -6.09
CA PRO A 16 -20.75 -35.03 -7.36
C PRO A 16 -19.59 -34.12 -7.80
N GLU A 17 -19.19 -34.35 -9.02
CA GLU A 17 -18.13 -33.70 -9.80
C GLU A 17 -17.46 -32.52 -9.04
N THR A 18 -16.27 -32.77 -8.49
CA THR A 18 -15.35 -31.68 -8.23
C THR A 18 -15.18 -30.96 -9.56
N ALA A 19 -15.90 -29.86 -9.75
CA ALA A 19 -15.62 -28.94 -10.83
C ALA A 19 -14.10 -28.81 -10.88
N HIS A 20 -13.49 -29.13 -12.00
CA HIS A 20 -12.06 -28.99 -12.19
C HIS A 20 -11.74 -27.55 -11.76
N LEU A 21 -11.12 -27.43 -10.60
CA LEU A 21 -10.41 -26.22 -10.24
C LEU A 21 -9.34 -26.12 -11.33
N SER A 22 -9.61 -25.35 -12.38
CA SER A 22 -8.58 -24.86 -13.30
C SER A 22 -7.70 -24.00 -12.43
N GLY A 23 -6.79 -24.68 -11.68
CA GLY A 23 -6.37 -24.12 -10.45
C GLY A 23 -5.05 -23.44 -10.59
N ILE A 24 -4.93 -22.29 -10.00
CA ILE A 24 -3.68 -21.76 -9.47
C ILE A 24 -3.02 -22.87 -8.65
N ASP A 25 -1.81 -23.29 -9.01
CA ASP A 25 -0.96 -24.10 -8.12
C ASP A 25 -0.49 -23.18 -6.96
N VAL A 26 -1.29 -23.16 -5.88
CA VAL A 26 -1.03 -22.31 -4.72
C VAL A 26 0.36 -22.55 -4.14
N LEU A 27 0.85 -23.78 -4.13
CA LEU A 27 2.18 -24.08 -3.59
C LEU A 27 3.31 -23.61 -4.52
N ALA A 28 3.12 -23.69 -5.85
CA ALA A 28 4.06 -23.10 -6.80
C ALA A 28 4.09 -21.57 -6.61
N LEU A 29 2.93 -20.94 -6.55
CA LEU A 29 2.80 -19.50 -6.34
C LEU A 29 3.44 -19.04 -5.03
N MET A 30 3.27 -19.80 -3.93
CA MET A 30 3.94 -19.53 -2.67
C MET A 30 5.46 -19.62 -2.77
N ARG A 31 5.99 -20.59 -3.50
CA ARG A 31 7.45 -20.71 -3.72
C ARG A 31 7.99 -19.58 -4.57
N ASP A 32 7.31 -19.27 -5.68
CA ASP A 32 7.75 -18.25 -6.64
C ASP A 32 7.73 -16.84 -6.05
N GLN A 33 6.75 -16.55 -5.19
CA GLN A 33 6.60 -15.27 -4.49
C GLN A 33 7.17 -15.28 -3.06
N GLU A 34 7.81 -16.39 -2.64
CA GLU A 34 8.41 -16.59 -1.31
C GLU A 34 7.46 -16.30 -0.13
N LEU A 35 6.17 -16.63 -0.29
CA LEU A 35 5.14 -16.36 0.73
C LEU A 35 5.27 -17.32 1.93
N GLU A 36 5.07 -16.78 3.14
CA GLU A 36 5.04 -17.61 4.35
C GLU A 36 3.71 -18.33 4.54
N GLN A 37 2.58 -17.66 4.22
CA GLN A 37 1.26 -18.23 4.49
C GLN A 37 0.17 -17.65 3.60
N ILE A 38 -0.71 -18.52 3.11
CA ILE A 38 -2.00 -18.16 2.51
C ILE A 38 -3.09 -18.85 3.33
N VAL A 39 -4.11 -18.11 3.74
CA VAL A 39 -5.28 -18.64 4.45
C VAL A 39 -6.52 -18.25 3.68
N ALA A 40 -7.25 -19.25 3.17
CA ALA A 40 -8.57 -19.06 2.61
C ALA A 40 -9.59 -18.93 3.75
N LEU A 41 -10.42 -17.91 3.67
CA LEU A 41 -11.43 -17.58 4.68
C LEU A 41 -12.82 -17.94 4.16
N ASN A 42 -13.63 -18.59 4.99
CA ASN A 42 -15.02 -18.88 4.69
C ASN A 42 -15.84 -18.94 5.98
N ASP A 43 -16.90 -18.14 6.07
CA ASP A 43 -17.92 -18.22 7.13
C ASP A 43 -19.31 -18.22 6.48
N PRO A 44 -19.90 -19.41 6.27
CA PRO A 44 -21.19 -19.53 5.60
C PRO A 44 -22.34 -18.83 6.34
N ALA A 45 -22.24 -18.62 7.65
CA ALA A 45 -23.27 -17.96 8.44
C ALA A 45 -23.40 -16.48 8.10
N THR A 46 -22.29 -15.80 7.81
CA THR A 46 -22.25 -14.37 7.51
C THR A 46 -22.05 -14.07 6.03
N GLY A 47 -21.63 -15.08 5.25
CA GLY A 47 -21.25 -14.94 3.85
C GLY A 47 -19.82 -14.40 3.67
N LEU A 48 -18.98 -14.43 4.71
CA LEU A 48 -17.57 -14.07 4.56
C LEU A 48 -16.87 -15.05 3.64
N SER A 49 -16.18 -14.54 2.64
CA SER A 49 -15.22 -15.27 1.82
C SER A 49 -14.04 -14.36 1.46
N GLY A 50 -12.85 -14.92 1.34
CA GLY A 50 -11.65 -14.15 1.01
C GLY A 50 -10.36 -14.83 1.41
N PHE A 51 -9.30 -14.03 1.55
CA PHE A 51 -7.96 -14.51 1.84
C PHE A 51 -7.23 -13.61 2.84
N VAL A 52 -6.36 -14.22 3.63
CA VAL A 52 -5.25 -13.52 4.30
C VAL A 52 -3.95 -14.10 3.75
N VAL A 53 -3.08 -13.23 3.29
CA VAL A 53 -1.74 -13.57 2.83
C VAL A 53 -0.73 -12.92 3.78
N ILE A 54 0.20 -13.73 4.29
CA ILE A 54 1.39 -13.27 4.99
C ILE A 54 2.56 -13.55 4.06
N HIS A 55 3.24 -12.48 3.62
CA HIS A 55 4.38 -12.61 2.71
C HIS A 55 5.67 -12.87 3.51
N ASP A 56 6.03 -11.98 4.43
CA ASP A 56 7.27 -12.09 5.18
C ASP A 56 7.11 -11.56 6.60
N THR A 57 7.68 -12.25 7.59
CA THR A 57 7.71 -11.84 9.00
C THR A 57 9.14 -11.75 9.55
N THR A 58 10.17 -11.73 8.70
CA THR A 58 11.59 -11.71 9.11
C THR A 58 11.93 -10.51 10.00
N ARG A 59 11.33 -9.35 9.73
CA ARG A 59 11.56 -8.11 10.49
C ARG A 59 10.57 -7.91 11.63
N GLY A 60 9.55 -8.73 11.75
CA GLY A 60 8.49 -8.61 12.76
C GLY A 60 7.14 -9.06 12.23
N PRO A 61 6.04 -8.86 12.97
CA PRO A 61 4.73 -9.30 12.53
C PRO A 61 4.34 -8.64 11.19
N ALA A 62 3.62 -9.40 10.36
CA ALA A 62 3.08 -8.87 9.12
C ALA A 62 2.04 -7.78 9.40
N ILE A 63 2.13 -6.66 8.72
CA ILE A 63 1.12 -5.61 8.77
C ILE A 63 0.56 -5.32 7.38
N GLY A 64 -0.74 -5.00 7.31
CA GLY A 64 -1.39 -4.61 6.06
C GLY A 64 -2.89 -4.43 6.24
N GLY A 65 -3.49 -3.67 5.33
CA GLY A 65 -4.92 -3.39 5.39
C GLY A 65 -5.79 -4.60 5.00
N CYS A 66 -7.05 -4.56 5.38
CA CYS A 66 -8.09 -5.45 4.89
C CYS A 66 -8.90 -4.71 3.83
N ARG A 67 -8.98 -5.28 2.63
CA ARG A 67 -9.74 -4.74 1.48
C ARG A 67 -11.04 -5.52 1.32
N LEU A 68 -12.13 -4.83 1.06
CA LEU A 68 -13.38 -5.42 0.60
C LEU A 68 -13.67 -4.93 -0.80
N TRP A 69 -13.67 -5.86 -1.78
CA TRP A 69 -13.80 -5.49 -3.18
C TRP A 69 -14.55 -6.57 -3.97
N SER A 70 -15.21 -6.17 -5.04
CA SER A 70 -15.86 -7.10 -5.97
C SER A 70 -14.82 -7.62 -6.97
N TYR A 71 -14.57 -8.92 -6.93
CA TYR A 71 -13.64 -9.59 -7.83
C TYR A 71 -14.38 -10.50 -8.82
N PRO A 72 -13.90 -10.63 -10.07
CA PRO A 72 -14.52 -11.50 -11.05
C PRO A 72 -14.40 -12.99 -10.68
N THR A 73 -13.32 -13.37 -9.98
CA THR A 73 -13.04 -14.74 -9.54
C THR A 73 -12.33 -14.74 -8.19
N ALA A 74 -12.33 -15.88 -7.49
CA ALA A 74 -11.54 -16.07 -6.28
C ALA A 74 -10.04 -15.98 -6.58
N ASP A 75 -9.60 -16.45 -7.76
CA ASP A 75 -8.21 -16.39 -8.20
C ASP A 75 -7.73 -14.92 -8.32
N ALA A 76 -8.55 -14.04 -8.92
CA ALA A 76 -8.23 -12.62 -9.00
C ALA A 76 -8.14 -11.96 -7.61
N ALA A 77 -8.96 -12.39 -6.65
CA ALA A 77 -8.87 -11.92 -5.27
C ALA A 77 -7.58 -12.41 -4.58
N LEU A 78 -7.18 -13.65 -4.81
CA LEU A 78 -5.94 -14.21 -4.28
C LEU A 78 -4.71 -13.51 -4.87
N GLU A 79 -4.67 -13.31 -6.20
CA GLU A 79 -3.58 -12.60 -6.87
C GLU A 79 -3.43 -11.17 -6.33
N ASP A 80 -4.54 -10.45 -6.15
CA ASP A 80 -4.51 -9.10 -5.55
C ASP A 80 -4.00 -9.14 -4.10
N ALA A 81 -4.43 -10.13 -3.29
CA ALA A 81 -3.96 -10.30 -1.92
C ALA A 81 -2.45 -10.54 -1.86
N ILE A 82 -1.91 -11.38 -2.74
CA ILE A 82 -0.47 -11.67 -2.82
C ILE A 82 0.30 -10.43 -3.23
N ARG A 83 -0.08 -9.80 -4.36
CA ARG A 83 0.56 -8.59 -4.86
C ARG A 83 0.63 -7.50 -3.79
N LEU A 84 -0.46 -7.31 -3.05
CA LEU A 84 -0.54 -6.31 -1.99
C LEU A 84 0.27 -6.70 -0.75
N ALA A 85 0.35 -7.98 -0.38
CA ALA A 85 1.16 -8.45 0.74
C ALA A 85 2.67 -8.25 0.47
N VAL A 86 3.14 -8.56 -0.75
CA VAL A 86 4.52 -8.28 -1.21
C VAL A 86 4.82 -6.79 -1.14
N ALA A 87 3.93 -5.95 -1.70
CA ALA A 87 4.08 -4.49 -1.65
C ALA A 87 4.15 -3.95 -0.22
N MET A 88 3.37 -4.51 0.71
CA MET A 88 3.43 -4.13 2.13
C MET A 88 4.77 -4.49 2.77
N THR A 89 5.35 -5.66 2.48
CA THR A 89 6.68 -6.03 2.96
C THR A 89 7.72 -5.03 2.50
N ARG A 90 7.77 -4.71 1.20
CA ARG A 90 8.71 -3.74 0.65
C ARG A 90 8.52 -2.34 1.24
N LYS A 91 7.27 -1.92 1.40
CA LYS A 91 6.93 -0.64 2.05
C LYS A 91 7.47 -0.59 3.49
N CYS A 92 7.24 -1.62 4.29
CA CYS A 92 7.74 -1.71 5.66
C CYS A 92 9.27 -1.72 5.72
N ALA A 93 9.93 -2.46 4.83
CA ALA A 93 11.38 -2.56 4.76
C ALA A 93 12.02 -1.20 4.43
N LEU A 94 11.53 -0.48 3.41
CA LEU A 94 12.04 0.85 3.05
C LEU A 94 11.74 1.91 4.10
N ALA A 95 10.60 1.82 4.79
CA ALA A 95 10.27 2.70 5.90
C ALA A 95 11.08 2.40 7.19
N GLY A 96 11.93 1.36 7.18
CA GLY A 96 12.76 0.96 8.32
C GLY A 96 11.94 0.41 9.50
N LEU A 97 10.76 -0.15 9.25
CA LEU A 97 9.88 -0.68 10.29
C LEU A 97 10.31 -2.07 10.75
N ASN A 98 10.12 -2.37 12.03
CA ASN A 98 10.24 -3.72 12.58
C ASN A 98 8.93 -4.49 12.34
N ALA A 99 8.58 -4.64 11.08
CA ALA A 99 7.36 -5.27 10.61
C ALA A 99 7.59 -5.94 9.26
N GLY A 100 6.89 -7.01 9.02
CA GLY A 100 6.74 -7.64 7.72
C GLY A 100 5.51 -7.14 6.97
N GLY A 101 5.10 -7.88 5.93
CA GLY A 101 3.96 -7.51 5.12
C GLY A 101 2.93 -8.64 4.99
N GLY A 102 1.68 -8.26 5.05
CA GLY A 102 0.55 -9.11 4.79
C GLY A 102 -0.64 -8.34 4.22
N LYS A 103 -1.68 -9.05 3.82
CA LYS A 103 -2.91 -8.46 3.29
C LYS A 103 -4.11 -9.32 3.60
N GLY A 104 -5.19 -8.68 4.03
CA GLY A 104 -6.53 -9.26 4.03
C GLY A 104 -7.29 -8.81 2.79
N VAL A 105 -7.95 -9.73 2.11
CA VAL A 105 -8.87 -9.43 1.00
C VAL A 105 -10.16 -10.18 1.24
N LEU A 106 -11.26 -9.44 1.30
CA LEU A 106 -12.63 -9.95 1.37
C LEU A 106 -13.30 -9.73 0.03
N ILE A 107 -14.03 -10.74 -0.43
CA ILE A 107 -14.77 -10.69 -1.69
C ILE A 107 -16.15 -10.12 -1.42
N ASP A 108 -16.47 -8.99 -2.03
CA ASP A 108 -17.82 -8.39 -1.98
C ASP A 108 -18.75 -9.10 -2.98
N HIS A 109 -19.82 -9.68 -2.47
CA HIS A 109 -20.79 -10.41 -3.29
C HIS A 109 -22.19 -10.40 -2.66
N ALA A 110 -23.22 -10.70 -3.46
CA ALA A 110 -24.61 -10.67 -3.03
C ALA A 110 -24.98 -11.67 -1.91
N GLY A 111 -24.09 -12.63 -1.61
CA GLY A 111 -24.27 -13.60 -0.53
C GLY A 111 -23.96 -13.07 0.87
N ILE A 112 -23.43 -11.86 1.01
CA ILE A 112 -23.19 -11.20 2.31
C ILE A 112 -24.53 -10.78 2.89
N LYS A 113 -25.03 -11.53 3.87
CA LYS A 113 -26.32 -11.30 4.51
C LYS A 113 -26.23 -10.40 5.74
N ASP A 114 -25.11 -10.46 6.43
CA ASP A 114 -24.80 -9.66 7.63
C ASP A 114 -23.40 -9.10 7.54
N ARG A 115 -23.27 -7.87 7.02
CA ARG A 115 -21.97 -7.19 6.89
C ARG A 115 -21.26 -7.04 8.24
N ALA A 116 -22.01 -6.72 9.31
CA ALA A 116 -21.43 -6.54 10.62
C ALA A 116 -20.91 -7.87 11.20
N GLY A 117 -21.69 -8.96 11.02
CA GLY A 117 -21.28 -10.32 11.38
C GLY A 117 -20.06 -10.79 10.59
N MET A 118 -20.02 -10.51 9.28
CA MET A 118 -18.89 -10.80 8.42
C MET A 118 -17.60 -10.12 8.92
N LEU A 119 -17.68 -8.83 9.29
CA LEU A 119 -16.54 -8.08 9.80
C LEU A 119 -16.07 -8.61 11.17
N ARG A 120 -16.98 -8.98 12.07
CA ARG A 120 -16.64 -9.68 13.31
C ARG A 120 -16.00 -11.05 13.04
N ALA A 121 -16.48 -11.78 12.03
CA ALA A 121 -15.85 -13.03 11.62
C ALA A 121 -14.42 -12.81 11.12
N MET A 122 -14.19 -11.79 10.29
CA MET A 122 -12.84 -11.40 9.88
C MET A 122 -11.96 -11.06 11.09
N GLY A 123 -12.48 -10.33 12.07
CA GLY A 123 -11.76 -10.07 13.32
C GLY A 123 -11.36 -11.35 14.04
N ARG A 124 -12.24 -12.36 14.17
CA ARG A 124 -11.90 -13.67 14.75
C ARG A 124 -10.77 -14.38 13.98
N TYR A 125 -10.79 -14.33 12.64
CA TYR A 125 -9.69 -14.86 11.85
C TYR A 125 -8.37 -14.13 12.17
N VAL A 126 -8.39 -12.79 12.21
CA VAL A 126 -7.21 -11.99 12.58
C VAL A 126 -6.71 -12.34 13.98
N GLU A 127 -7.59 -12.52 14.97
CA GLU A 127 -7.21 -12.92 16.32
C GLU A 127 -6.53 -14.30 16.33
N SER A 128 -6.99 -15.23 15.48
CA SER A 128 -6.43 -16.60 15.42
C SER A 128 -4.97 -16.66 14.94
N PHE A 129 -4.47 -15.61 14.27
CA PHE A 129 -3.05 -15.51 13.92
C PHE A 129 -2.14 -15.20 15.11
N GLY A 130 -2.70 -14.90 16.29
CA GLY A 130 -1.92 -14.74 17.53
C GLY A 130 -0.91 -13.59 17.48
N GLY A 131 -1.14 -12.56 16.69
CA GLY A 131 -0.24 -11.41 16.52
C GLY A 131 0.78 -11.55 15.40
N ARG A 132 0.75 -12.62 14.60
CA ARG A 132 1.58 -12.71 13.39
C ARG A 132 1.10 -11.79 12.28
N PHE A 133 -0.19 -11.40 12.29
CA PHE A 133 -0.79 -10.49 11.33
C PHE A 133 -1.59 -9.40 12.05
N TYR A 134 -1.26 -8.15 11.76
CA TYR A 134 -2.00 -6.96 12.17
C TYR A 134 -2.67 -6.34 10.96
N THR A 135 -3.94 -5.95 11.11
CA THR A 135 -4.69 -5.33 10.02
C THR A 135 -5.36 -4.03 10.43
N SER A 136 -5.77 -3.27 9.46
CA SER A 136 -6.63 -2.08 9.55
C SER A 136 -7.50 -2.00 8.31
N GLY A 137 -8.09 -0.85 8.01
CA GLY A 137 -8.87 -0.65 6.79
C GLY A 137 -8.02 -0.48 5.54
N ASP A 138 -8.66 -0.76 4.42
CA ASP A 138 -8.25 -0.42 3.07
C ASP A 138 -9.52 -0.15 2.24
N LEU A 139 -9.43 -0.14 0.92
CA LEU A 139 -10.56 0.09 0.03
C LEU A 139 -11.79 -0.77 0.39
N GLY A 140 -12.97 -0.16 0.32
CA GLY A 140 -14.25 -0.82 0.60
C GLY A 140 -14.63 -0.93 2.07
N LEU A 141 -13.73 -0.55 3.02
CA LEU A 141 -14.00 -0.55 4.45
C LEU A 141 -13.95 0.86 5.04
N SER A 142 -15.01 1.21 5.76
CA SER A 142 -15.10 2.45 6.54
C SER A 142 -14.46 2.30 7.92
N GLY A 143 -14.25 3.42 8.63
CA GLY A 143 -13.81 3.39 10.03
C GLY A 143 -14.76 2.61 10.96
N ALA A 144 -16.09 2.65 10.69
CA ALA A 144 -17.07 1.86 11.41
C ALA A 144 -16.91 0.35 11.14
N ASP A 145 -16.56 -0.04 9.91
CA ASP A 145 -16.29 -1.44 9.56
C ASP A 145 -15.04 -1.96 10.31
N ILE A 146 -13.98 -1.15 10.36
CA ILE A 146 -12.75 -1.49 11.10
C ILE A 146 -13.06 -1.65 12.59
N ALA A 147 -13.88 -0.76 13.16
CA ALA A 147 -14.31 -0.87 14.55
C ALA A 147 -15.07 -2.18 14.82
N ARG A 148 -15.89 -2.66 13.86
CA ARG A 148 -16.56 -3.96 13.96
C ARG A 148 -15.57 -5.13 13.98
N MET A 149 -14.53 -5.10 13.14
CA MET A 149 -13.46 -6.09 13.19
C MET A 149 -12.72 -6.08 14.54
N ARG A 150 -12.49 -4.88 15.08
CA ARG A 150 -11.81 -4.68 16.38
C ARG A 150 -12.58 -5.29 17.56
N GLU A 151 -13.91 -5.40 17.49
CA GLU A 151 -14.73 -6.02 18.54
C GLU A 151 -14.29 -7.45 18.88
N THR A 152 -13.67 -8.16 17.92
CA THR A 152 -13.30 -9.56 18.05
C THR A 152 -11.79 -9.83 17.88
N SER A 153 -10.96 -8.79 17.73
CA SER A 153 -9.50 -8.95 17.65
C SER A 153 -8.75 -7.73 18.17
N ARG A 154 -7.78 -7.98 19.03
CA ARG A 154 -6.80 -6.97 19.50
C ARG A 154 -5.77 -6.59 18.45
N TYR A 155 -5.65 -7.35 17.36
CA TYR A 155 -4.70 -7.17 16.26
C TYR A 155 -5.30 -6.39 15.08
N VAL A 156 -6.49 -5.83 15.23
CA VAL A 156 -7.08 -4.88 14.31
C VAL A 156 -6.74 -3.48 14.79
N ALA A 157 -5.94 -2.74 14.05
CA ALA A 157 -5.61 -1.35 14.33
C ALA A 157 -6.77 -0.45 13.91
N VAL A 158 -7.32 0.29 14.86
CA VAL A 158 -8.30 1.37 14.63
C VAL A 158 -7.58 2.66 14.97
N PRO A 159 -6.99 3.34 13.97
CA PRO A 159 -6.32 4.61 14.23
C PRO A 159 -7.30 5.62 14.82
N ASP A 160 -6.88 6.30 15.88
CA ASP A 160 -7.64 7.41 16.42
C ASP A 160 -7.24 8.68 15.65
N ASP A 161 -8.06 9.10 14.71
CA ASP A 161 -7.82 10.29 13.87
C ASP A 161 -7.67 11.58 14.69
N ARG A 162 -8.08 11.58 15.96
CA ARG A 162 -7.85 12.71 16.87
C ARG A 162 -6.43 12.75 17.40
N LYS A 163 -5.72 11.61 17.36
CA LYS A 163 -4.34 11.46 17.85
C LYS A 163 -3.34 11.33 16.72
N LEU A 164 -3.73 10.68 15.61
CA LEU A 164 -2.86 10.36 14.49
C LEU A 164 -3.35 11.06 13.22
N ASP A 165 -2.62 12.04 12.73
CA ASP A 165 -2.85 12.61 11.41
C ASP A 165 -2.19 11.73 10.34
N LEU A 166 -2.84 10.59 10.02
CA LEU A 166 -2.34 9.63 9.01
C LEU A 166 -2.22 10.25 7.63
N ALA A 167 -3.19 11.09 7.27
CA ALA A 167 -3.17 11.80 6.00
C ALA A 167 -2.03 12.83 5.97
N GLY A 168 -1.83 13.57 7.05
CA GLY A 168 -0.71 14.50 7.19
C GLY A 168 0.63 13.79 7.15
N ALA A 169 0.79 12.66 7.82
CA ALA A 169 2.01 11.87 7.79
C ALA A 169 2.36 11.41 6.37
N THR A 170 1.37 10.94 5.62
CA THR A 170 1.56 10.57 4.20
C THR A 170 1.92 11.79 3.35
N ALA A 171 1.24 12.90 3.54
CA ALA A 171 1.51 14.14 2.79
C ALA A 171 2.93 14.68 3.07
N TRP A 172 3.42 14.61 4.31
CA TRP A 172 4.82 14.94 4.63
C TRP A 172 5.81 13.99 3.94
N GLY A 173 5.50 12.71 3.85
CA GLY A 173 6.29 11.76 3.05
C GLY A 173 6.36 12.16 1.57
N VAL A 174 5.22 12.56 0.98
CA VAL A 174 5.17 13.06 -0.39
C VAL A 174 6.06 14.30 -0.57
N LEU A 175 6.02 15.26 0.36
CA LEU A 175 6.90 16.42 0.32
C LEU A 175 8.38 16.04 0.41
N GLY A 176 8.73 15.09 1.28
CA GLY A 176 10.09 14.55 1.35
C GLY A 176 10.55 13.96 0.01
N GLY A 177 9.71 13.11 -0.57
CA GLY A 177 9.96 12.57 -1.91
C GLY A 177 10.12 13.64 -2.99
N MET A 178 9.31 14.71 -2.93
CA MET A 178 9.42 15.86 -3.84
C MET A 178 10.76 16.59 -3.70
N ARG A 179 11.21 16.84 -2.46
CA ARG A 179 12.50 17.49 -2.20
C ARG A 179 13.66 16.67 -2.75
N ALA A 180 13.65 15.36 -2.52
CA ALA A 180 14.64 14.44 -3.08
C ALA A 180 14.64 14.46 -4.62
N THR A 181 13.45 14.39 -5.22
CA THR A 181 13.30 14.36 -6.68
C THR A 181 13.73 15.68 -7.32
N LEU A 182 13.39 16.83 -6.73
CA LEU A 182 13.86 18.13 -7.19
C LEU A 182 15.38 18.25 -7.11
N ALA A 183 15.99 17.79 -6.01
CA ALA A 183 17.45 17.78 -5.86
C ALA A 183 18.11 16.92 -6.93
N ALA A 184 17.61 15.71 -7.17
CA ALA A 184 18.12 14.82 -8.21
C ALA A 184 17.93 15.38 -9.62
N ALA A 185 16.89 16.20 -9.85
CA ALA A 185 16.67 16.91 -11.11
C ALA A 185 17.55 18.17 -11.27
N GLY A 186 18.43 18.48 -10.32
CA GLY A 186 19.29 19.67 -10.34
C GLY A 186 18.55 20.99 -10.02
N LEU A 187 17.36 20.92 -9.42
CA LEU A 187 16.52 22.08 -9.11
C LEU A 187 16.63 22.55 -7.65
N GLY A 188 17.48 21.91 -6.85
CA GLY A 188 17.58 22.15 -5.41
C GLY A 188 16.42 21.51 -4.64
N ARG A 189 16.41 21.63 -3.29
CA ARG A 189 15.44 20.97 -2.41
C ARG A 189 14.19 21.81 -2.10
N SER A 190 14.22 23.12 -2.41
CA SER A 190 13.14 24.04 -2.04
C SER A 190 11.91 23.86 -2.93
N LEU A 191 10.74 23.81 -2.32
CA LEU A 191 9.46 23.85 -3.00
C LEU A 191 8.99 25.28 -3.31
N GLN A 192 9.62 26.30 -2.70
CA GLN A 192 9.30 27.71 -2.94
C GLN A 192 9.40 28.06 -4.44
N GLY A 193 8.30 28.55 -4.99
CA GLY A 193 8.21 28.95 -6.40
C GLY A 193 8.16 27.79 -7.40
N ARG A 194 8.20 26.54 -6.96
CA ARG A 194 8.05 25.36 -7.83
C ARG A 194 6.61 25.17 -8.28
N ARG A 195 6.43 24.72 -9.51
CA ARG A 195 5.11 24.36 -10.05
C ARG A 195 4.88 22.88 -9.86
N VAL A 196 3.80 22.53 -9.18
CA VAL A 196 3.43 21.13 -8.92
C VAL A 196 2.01 20.89 -9.40
N VAL A 197 1.85 19.87 -10.23
CA VAL A 197 0.53 19.39 -10.67
C VAL A 197 0.05 18.33 -9.70
N VAL A 198 -1.13 18.50 -9.11
CA VAL A 198 -1.77 17.52 -8.20
C VAL A 198 -3.00 16.95 -8.90
N GLN A 199 -2.98 15.64 -9.16
CA GLN A 199 -4.09 14.90 -9.76
C GLN A 199 -4.87 14.17 -8.66
N GLY A 200 -6.15 14.53 -8.48
CA GLY A 200 -6.99 14.04 -7.41
C GLY A 200 -6.86 14.83 -6.12
N LEU A 201 -7.97 15.37 -5.62
CA LEU A 201 -8.06 16.25 -4.46
C LEU A 201 -8.91 15.66 -3.33
N GLY A 202 -8.99 14.34 -3.27
CA GLY A 202 -9.52 13.61 -2.13
C GLY A 202 -8.71 13.87 -0.84
N ALA A 203 -8.88 13.06 0.20
CA ALA A 203 -8.25 13.27 1.51
C ALA A 203 -6.73 13.49 1.43
N MET A 204 -6.01 12.72 0.61
CA MET A 204 -4.55 12.83 0.46
C MET A 204 -4.15 14.04 -0.39
N GLY A 205 -4.74 14.19 -1.59
CA GLY A 205 -4.38 15.28 -2.51
C GLY A 205 -4.67 16.65 -1.93
N ALA A 206 -5.77 16.83 -1.21
CA ALA A 206 -6.07 18.07 -0.50
C ALA A 206 -5.02 18.42 0.56
N ARG A 207 -4.54 17.42 1.32
CA ARG A 207 -3.46 17.62 2.31
C ARG A 207 -2.14 17.99 1.64
N VAL A 208 -1.78 17.30 0.55
CA VAL A 208 -0.57 17.61 -0.23
C VAL A 208 -0.66 19.03 -0.81
N ALA A 209 -1.79 19.39 -1.43
CA ALA A 209 -1.99 20.73 -1.98
C ALA A 209 -1.87 21.83 -0.90
N ALA A 210 -2.44 21.60 0.29
CA ALA A 210 -2.33 22.54 1.40
C ALA A 210 -0.89 22.69 1.90
N LEU A 211 -0.12 21.62 2.01
CA LEU A 211 1.27 21.68 2.41
C LEU A 211 2.12 22.35 1.33
N LEU A 212 1.90 22.06 0.05
CA LEU A 212 2.59 22.71 -1.07
C LEU A 212 2.36 24.22 -1.07
N ALA A 213 1.11 24.66 -0.88
CA ALA A 213 0.79 26.08 -0.78
C ALA A 213 1.52 26.75 0.39
N LYS A 214 1.58 26.08 1.55
CA LYS A 214 2.31 26.56 2.74
C LYS A 214 3.82 26.67 2.50
N GLU A 215 4.41 25.77 1.69
CA GLU A 215 5.82 25.78 1.29
C GLU A 215 6.09 26.77 0.14
N GLY A 216 5.08 27.52 -0.31
CA GLY A 216 5.20 28.54 -1.35
C GLY A 216 5.30 27.98 -2.78
N ALA A 217 4.83 26.76 -3.01
CA ALA A 217 4.72 26.20 -4.35
C ALA A 217 3.50 26.75 -5.09
N THR A 218 3.57 26.82 -6.41
CA THR A 218 2.43 27.08 -7.28
C THR A 218 1.73 25.76 -7.59
N VAL A 219 0.53 25.56 -7.08
CA VAL A 219 -0.25 24.34 -7.26
C VAL A 219 -1.16 24.46 -8.48
N ILE A 220 -1.08 23.49 -9.38
CA ILE A 220 -2.01 23.25 -10.48
C ILE A 220 -2.76 21.98 -10.11
N ALA A 221 -4.10 21.96 -10.13
CA ALA A 221 -4.82 20.84 -9.59
C ALA A 221 -6.03 20.44 -10.46
N ALA A 222 -6.35 19.16 -10.46
CA ALA A 222 -7.54 18.61 -11.09
C ALA A 222 -8.20 17.55 -10.20
N ASP A 223 -9.54 17.53 -10.22
CA ASP A 223 -10.36 16.47 -9.67
C ASP A 223 -11.60 16.29 -10.56
N THR A 224 -12.15 15.10 -10.60
CA THR A 224 -13.40 14.82 -11.30
C THR A 224 -14.62 15.38 -10.57
N ASP A 225 -14.51 15.58 -9.23
CA ASP A 225 -15.54 16.27 -8.43
C ASP A 225 -15.22 17.78 -8.36
N ALA A 226 -15.97 18.57 -9.13
CA ALA A 226 -15.82 20.02 -9.18
C ALA A 226 -16.02 20.72 -7.82
N ALA A 227 -16.87 20.17 -6.94
CA ALA A 227 -17.10 20.74 -5.61
C ALA A 227 -15.90 20.51 -4.69
N VAL A 228 -15.27 19.34 -4.77
CA VAL A 228 -14.00 19.04 -4.07
C VAL A 228 -12.91 19.96 -4.59
N ALA A 229 -12.75 20.06 -5.91
CA ALA A 229 -11.74 20.91 -6.55
C ALA A 229 -11.89 22.38 -6.13
N GLY A 230 -13.13 22.93 -6.17
CA GLY A 230 -13.41 24.31 -5.77
C GLY A 230 -13.08 24.61 -4.32
N ARG A 231 -13.39 23.69 -3.38
CA ARG A 231 -13.01 23.85 -1.95
C ARG A 231 -11.51 23.89 -1.75
N VAL A 232 -10.77 22.98 -2.39
CA VAL A 232 -9.31 22.95 -2.26
C VAL A 232 -8.68 24.17 -2.89
N ALA A 233 -9.12 24.60 -4.08
CA ALA A 233 -8.62 25.80 -4.74
C ALA A 233 -8.84 27.05 -3.88
N SER A 234 -10.03 27.20 -3.28
CA SER A 234 -10.34 28.34 -2.40
C SER A 234 -9.46 28.42 -1.16
N SER A 235 -9.03 27.27 -0.61
CA SER A 235 -8.20 27.22 0.59
C SER A 235 -6.70 27.28 0.31
N THR A 236 -6.24 26.95 -0.90
CA THR A 236 -4.81 26.81 -1.25
C THR A 236 -4.34 27.78 -2.30
N GLY A 237 -5.24 28.46 -3.00
CA GLY A 237 -4.91 29.28 -4.18
C GLY A 237 -4.52 28.45 -5.41
N ALA A 238 -4.83 27.14 -5.43
CA ALA A 238 -4.50 26.28 -6.55
C ALA A 238 -5.24 26.68 -7.82
N ARG A 239 -4.55 26.69 -8.96
CA ARG A 239 -5.13 26.85 -10.27
C ARG A 239 -5.77 25.55 -10.74
N LEU A 240 -7.06 25.54 -10.95
CA LEU A 240 -7.77 24.39 -11.46
C LEU A 240 -7.62 24.22 -12.97
N VAL A 241 -7.53 22.99 -13.42
CA VAL A 241 -7.57 22.58 -14.82
C VAL A 241 -8.58 21.43 -14.99
N ALA A 242 -9.00 21.16 -16.21
CA ALA A 242 -9.85 20.00 -16.49
C ALA A 242 -9.10 18.68 -16.18
N ALA A 243 -9.83 17.65 -15.81
CA ALA A 243 -9.23 16.36 -15.43
C ALA A 243 -8.38 15.75 -16.56
N ASP A 244 -8.80 15.92 -17.82
CA ASP A 244 -8.07 15.42 -18.98
C ASP A 244 -6.85 16.28 -19.36
N ASP A 245 -6.85 17.56 -18.97
CA ASP A 245 -5.76 18.49 -19.28
C ASP A 245 -4.61 18.41 -18.26
N VAL A 246 -4.79 17.68 -17.16
CA VAL A 246 -3.83 17.58 -16.06
C VAL A 246 -2.48 17.01 -16.53
N TRP A 247 -2.50 16.13 -17.53
CA TRP A 247 -1.32 15.43 -18.06
C TRP A 247 -0.40 16.32 -18.90
N ASP A 248 -0.93 17.37 -19.50
CA ASP A 248 -0.20 18.24 -20.44
C ASP A 248 0.36 19.51 -19.77
N GLN A 249 0.16 19.65 -18.46
CA GLN A 249 0.61 20.84 -17.72
C GLN A 249 2.13 20.87 -17.62
N ALA A 250 2.74 21.98 -18.06
CA ALA A 250 4.16 22.22 -17.85
C ALA A 250 4.43 22.60 -16.38
N ALA A 251 5.16 21.74 -15.65
CA ALA A 251 5.48 21.95 -14.25
C ALA A 251 6.83 21.30 -13.88
N ASP A 252 7.29 21.50 -12.64
CA ASP A 252 8.48 20.83 -12.13
C ASP A 252 8.16 19.38 -11.73
N LEU A 253 7.01 19.16 -11.07
CA LEU A 253 6.58 17.84 -10.58
C LEU A 253 5.13 17.54 -10.94
N PHE A 254 4.85 16.26 -11.12
CA PHE A 254 3.51 15.68 -11.19
C PHE A 254 3.23 14.82 -9.96
N CYS A 255 2.09 15.02 -9.31
CA CYS A 255 1.73 14.37 -8.06
C CYS A 255 0.40 13.61 -8.21
N PRO A 256 0.42 12.31 -8.58
CA PRO A 256 -0.78 11.49 -8.62
C PRO A 256 -1.26 11.17 -7.20
N CYS A 257 -2.51 11.57 -6.90
CA CYS A 257 -3.18 11.35 -5.61
C CYS A 257 -4.57 10.72 -5.78
N ALA A 258 -4.98 10.33 -6.99
CA ALA A 258 -6.30 9.79 -7.27
C ALA A 258 -6.34 8.27 -7.12
N THR A 259 -6.22 7.54 -8.22
CA THR A 259 -6.38 6.08 -8.28
C THR A 259 -5.09 5.37 -8.69
N SER A 260 -5.09 4.03 -8.56
CA SER A 260 -4.00 3.18 -9.07
C SER A 260 -3.96 3.15 -10.59
N GLY A 261 -2.80 2.80 -11.18
CA GLY A 261 -2.64 2.56 -12.62
C GLY A 261 -2.77 3.81 -13.49
N VAL A 262 -2.61 5.00 -12.92
CA VAL A 262 -2.78 6.26 -13.67
C VAL A 262 -1.63 6.58 -14.61
N LEU A 263 -0.45 6.04 -14.33
CA LEU A 263 0.73 6.18 -15.19
C LEU A 263 0.79 5.00 -16.15
N THR A 264 0.15 5.19 -17.30
CA THR A 264 0.25 4.31 -18.48
C THR A 264 1.30 4.85 -19.44
N SER A 265 1.70 4.07 -20.45
CA SER A 265 2.57 4.60 -21.52
C SER A 265 1.98 5.84 -22.20
N GLU A 266 0.65 5.88 -22.38
CA GLU A 266 -0.04 7.03 -22.97
C GLU A 266 0.06 8.27 -22.08
N THR A 267 -0.33 8.16 -20.79
CA THR A 267 -0.29 9.31 -19.87
C THR A 267 1.14 9.74 -19.57
N ALA A 268 2.07 8.80 -19.42
CA ALA A 268 3.49 9.08 -19.25
C ALA A 268 4.06 9.87 -20.43
N ALA A 269 3.64 9.55 -21.68
CA ALA A 269 4.07 10.26 -22.87
C ALA A 269 3.64 11.74 -22.91
N ARG A 270 2.53 12.08 -22.26
CA ARG A 270 2.00 13.46 -22.19
C ARG A 270 2.69 14.33 -21.15
N LEU A 271 3.31 13.73 -20.13
CA LEU A 271 3.89 14.47 -19.00
C LEU A 271 4.99 15.45 -19.45
N ARG A 272 4.93 16.68 -18.97
CA ARG A 272 5.87 17.78 -19.21
C ARG A 272 6.50 18.25 -17.90
N VAL A 273 7.10 17.30 -17.16
CA VAL A 273 7.63 17.51 -15.81
C VAL A 273 9.04 16.94 -15.67
N ARG A 274 9.72 17.30 -14.58
CA ARG A 274 11.04 16.75 -14.23
C ARG A 274 10.93 15.50 -13.38
N GLY A 275 9.81 15.31 -12.69
CA GLY A 275 9.61 14.12 -11.87
C GLY A 275 8.17 13.86 -11.48
N VAL A 276 7.90 12.62 -11.09
CA VAL A 276 6.61 12.14 -10.60
C VAL A 276 6.78 11.68 -9.16
N VAL A 277 5.98 12.25 -8.25
CA VAL A 277 6.01 11.96 -6.80
C VAL A 277 4.60 12.11 -6.25
N GLY A 278 3.94 11.05 -5.81
CA GLY A 278 2.55 11.16 -5.37
C GLY A 278 2.13 10.21 -4.27
N ALA A 279 0.92 10.43 -3.76
CA ALA A 279 0.34 9.66 -2.66
C ALA A 279 -0.43 8.42 -3.10
N ALA A 280 -0.85 8.33 -4.36
CA ALA A 280 -1.60 7.18 -4.87
C ALA A 280 -0.78 5.89 -4.76
N ASN A 281 -1.44 4.78 -4.46
CA ASN A 281 -0.78 3.47 -4.47
C ASN A 281 -0.77 2.89 -5.90
N ASN A 282 0.26 2.08 -6.20
CA ASN A 282 0.39 1.38 -7.50
C ASN A 282 0.17 2.32 -8.68
N GLN A 283 0.95 3.39 -8.73
CA GLN A 283 0.77 4.46 -9.72
C GLN A 283 1.05 3.97 -11.15
N LEU A 284 2.06 3.11 -11.32
CA LEU A 284 2.40 2.51 -12.60
C LEU A 284 1.36 1.44 -12.98
N ASP A 285 0.85 1.51 -14.20
CA ASP A 285 -0.03 0.49 -14.78
C ASP A 285 0.75 -0.80 -15.13
N ALA A 286 1.98 -0.63 -15.59
CA ALA A 286 2.90 -1.72 -15.90
C ALA A 286 4.34 -1.34 -15.51
N PRO A 287 5.20 -2.34 -15.18
CA PRO A 287 6.61 -2.08 -14.78
C PRO A 287 7.43 -1.34 -15.83
N GLU A 288 7.11 -1.50 -17.11
CA GLU A 288 7.80 -0.89 -18.25
C GLU A 288 7.67 0.63 -18.26
N VAL A 289 6.61 1.18 -17.65
CA VAL A 289 6.34 2.64 -17.60
C VAL A 289 7.42 3.37 -16.82
N ASP A 290 8.02 2.76 -15.78
CA ASP A 290 9.16 3.33 -15.05
C ASP A 290 10.38 3.53 -15.97
N ALA A 291 10.71 2.50 -16.76
CA ALA A 291 11.80 2.59 -17.73
C ALA A 291 11.50 3.61 -18.85
N GLU A 292 10.24 3.78 -19.23
CA GLU A 292 9.83 4.79 -20.20
C GLU A 292 10.00 6.21 -19.64
N LEU A 293 9.54 6.46 -18.42
CA LEU A 293 9.75 7.75 -17.73
C LEU A 293 11.24 8.08 -17.65
N MET A 294 12.07 7.10 -17.24
CA MET A 294 13.52 7.25 -17.14
C MET A 294 14.15 7.63 -18.50
N ARG A 295 13.77 6.95 -19.61
CA ARG A 295 14.27 7.26 -20.96
C ARG A 295 13.93 8.68 -21.40
N ARG A 296 12.82 9.23 -20.89
CA ARG A 296 12.37 10.60 -21.14
C ARG A 296 13.01 11.64 -20.21
N GLY A 297 13.86 11.21 -19.28
CA GLY A 297 14.47 12.08 -18.28
C GLY A 297 13.48 12.57 -17.21
N VAL A 298 12.37 11.84 -17.01
CA VAL A 298 11.40 12.06 -15.93
C VAL A 298 11.72 11.12 -14.78
N LEU A 299 12.10 11.68 -13.63
CA LEU A 299 12.41 10.92 -12.44
C LEU A 299 11.13 10.39 -11.80
N TYR A 300 11.07 9.10 -11.49
CA TYR A 300 9.96 8.50 -10.74
C TYR A 300 10.38 8.20 -9.31
N ALA A 301 9.68 8.74 -8.33
CA ALA A 301 9.83 8.34 -6.93
C ALA A 301 8.81 7.22 -6.63
N PRO A 302 9.24 5.98 -6.39
CA PRO A 302 8.35 4.85 -6.18
C PRO A 302 7.33 5.11 -5.08
N ASP A 303 6.06 4.88 -5.37
CA ASP A 303 4.93 5.27 -4.53
C ASP A 303 5.00 4.70 -3.11
N TYR A 304 5.34 3.43 -2.98
CA TYR A 304 5.43 2.78 -1.67
C TYR A 304 6.60 3.27 -0.81
N ALA A 305 7.65 3.84 -1.42
CA ALA A 305 8.69 4.55 -0.68
C ALA A 305 8.18 5.91 -0.17
N VAL A 306 7.39 6.60 -1.01
CA VAL A 306 6.90 7.96 -0.75
C VAL A 306 5.72 7.99 0.22
N ASN A 307 4.72 7.11 0.04
CA ASN A 307 3.46 7.16 0.77
C ASN A 307 3.44 6.31 2.06
N SER A 308 4.61 6.03 2.64
CA SER A 308 4.76 5.17 3.83
C SER A 308 4.37 5.84 5.16
N GLY A 309 4.00 7.13 5.16
CA GLY A 309 3.75 7.89 6.40
C GLY A 309 2.66 7.29 7.29
N ALA A 310 1.49 6.98 6.73
CA ALA A 310 0.38 6.41 7.49
C ALA A 310 0.74 5.06 8.13
N ILE A 311 1.36 4.15 7.37
CA ILE A 311 1.75 2.84 7.90
C ILE A 311 2.83 2.97 8.97
N THR A 312 3.73 3.95 8.84
CA THR A 312 4.78 4.21 9.84
C THR A 312 4.17 4.66 11.17
N LEU A 313 3.20 5.57 11.16
CA LEU A 313 2.51 5.97 12.38
C LEU A 313 1.72 4.81 13.00
N THR A 314 0.98 4.08 12.18
CA THR A 314 0.20 2.93 12.64
C THR A 314 1.10 1.85 13.26
N ALA A 315 2.23 1.52 12.64
CA ALA A 315 3.18 0.55 13.18
C ALA A 315 3.78 1.03 14.52
N ARG A 316 4.18 2.29 14.62
CA ARG A 316 4.72 2.85 15.87
C ARG A 316 3.69 2.81 17.00
N GLU A 317 2.44 3.15 16.74
CA GLU A 317 1.39 3.10 17.75
C GLU A 317 1.10 1.66 18.19
N PHE A 318 0.84 0.76 17.25
CA PHE A 318 0.30 -0.56 17.55
C PHE A 318 1.36 -1.63 17.83
N LEU A 319 2.54 -1.56 17.18
CA LEU A 319 3.61 -2.53 17.39
C LEU A 319 4.62 -2.05 18.42
N GLU A 320 5.05 -0.78 18.33
CA GLU A 320 6.07 -0.22 19.22
C GLU A 320 5.48 0.41 20.48
N ARG A 321 4.14 0.55 20.56
CA ARG A 321 3.39 1.19 21.67
C ARG A 321 3.91 2.59 22.01
N ARG A 322 4.36 3.31 21.00
CA ARG A 322 4.85 4.68 21.14
C ARG A 322 3.69 5.66 21.10
N SER A 323 3.75 6.67 21.97
CA SER A 323 2.76 7.76 22.04
C SER A 323 3.31 9.12 21.55
N ASP A 324 4.61 9.20 21.24
CA ASP A 324 5.29 10.43 20.81
C ASP A 324 5.20 10.66 19.29
N LEU A 325 3.99 10.54 18.74
CA LEU A 325 3.74 10.52 17.29
C LEU A 325 3.52 11.92 16.69
N ARG A 326 3.93 12.98 17.39
CA ARG A 326 3.62 14.37 17.04
C ARG A 326 4.51 14.93 15.93
N ASP A 327 5.71 14.42 15.76
CA ASP A 327 6.64 14.91 14.75
C ASP A 327 6.45 14.14 13.43
N ILE A 328 5.37 14.48 12.72
CA ILE A 328 5.10 13.92 11.40
C ILE A 328 6.01 14.52 10.32
N ALA A 329 6.62 15.68 10.55
CA ALA A 329 7.55 16.30 9.61
C ALA A 329 8.84 15.47 9.49
N ALA A 330 9.33 14.90 10.60
CA ALA A 330 10.47 13.99 10.59
C ALA A 330 10.25 12.72 9.73
N LEU A 331 9.00 12.33 9.48
CA LEU A 331 8.71 11.26 8.52
C LEU A 331 9.03 11.68 7.09
N GLY A 332 8.78 12.96 6.76
CA GLY A 332 9.15 13.52 5.47
C GLY A 332 10.67 13.47 5.23
N GLU A 333 11.47 13.78 6.23
CA GLU A 333 12.94 13.71 6.14
C GLU A 333 13.45 12.29 5.87
N ARG A 334 12.88 11.28 6.54
CA ARG A 334 13.21 9.87 6.30
C ARG A 334 12.82 9.39 4.89
N VAL A 335 11.67 9.83 4.40
CA VAL A 335 11.24 9.54 3.01
C VAL A 335 12.18 10.24 2.04
N GLU A 336 12.58 11.47 2.31
CA GLU A 336 13.56 12.19 1.49
C GLU A 336 14.89 11.43 1.39
N GLU A 337 15.45 10.96 2.51
CA GLU A 337 16.67 10.15 2.55
C GLU A 337 16.52 8.86 1.73
N THR A 338 15.37 8.16 1.90
CA THR A 338 15.08 6.92 1.18
C THR A 338 14.99 7.16 -0.33
N VAL A 339 14.23 8.16 -0.77
CA VAL A 339 14.06 8.51 -2.19
C VAL A 339 15.37 9.00 -2.78
N THR A 340 16.15 9.80 -2.06
CA THR A 340 17.49 10.23 -2.49
C THR A 340 18.36 9.03 -2.80
N ARG A 341 18.45 8.06 -1.89
CA ARG A 341 19.23 6.82 -2.09
C ARG A 341 18.76 6.03 -3.31
N ILE A 342 17.44 5.94 -3.53
CA ILE A 342 16.86 5.25 -4.70
C ILE A 342 17.30 5.96 -5.98
N LEU A 343 17.12 7.28 -6.08
CA LEU A 343 17.41 8.05 -7.29
C LEU A 343 18.92 8.12 -7.59
N GLU A 344 19.78 8.28 -6.59
CA GLU A 344 21.23 8.22 -6.73
C GLU A 344 21.69 6.85 -7.22
N THR A 345 21.13 5.76 -6.66
CA THR A 345 21.44 4.41 -7.09
C THR A 345 20.97 4.16 -8.52
N SER A 346 19.77 4.63 -8.87
CA SER A 346 19.23 4.57 -10.23
C SER A 346 20.15 5.29 -11.21
N ALA A 347 20.57 6.51 -10.91
CA ALA A 347 21.48 7.29 -11.75
C ALA A 347 22.83 6.59 -11.94
N ARG A 348 23.38 5.96 -10.88
CA ARG A 348 24.66 5.27 -10.92
C ARG A 348 24.61 3.94 -11.66
N THR A 349 23.49 3.19 -11.56
CA THR A 349 23.39 1.83 -12.12
C THR A 349 22.69 1.77 -13.47
N GLY A 350 21.98 2.82 -13.87
CA GLY A 350 21.13 2.85 -15.06
C GLY A 350 19.85 2.02 -14.93
N ASN A 351 19.52 1.51 -13.74
CA ASN A 351 18.27 0.78 -13.51
C ASN A 351 17.11 1.73 -13.18
N PRO A 352 15.87 1.44 -13.61
CA PRO A 352 14.69 2.21 -13.25
C PRO A 352 14.51 2.33 -11.72
N PRO A 353 14.02 3.49 -11.20
CA PRO A 353 13.88 3.73 -9.77
C PRO A 353 13.02 2.69 -9.02
N GLN A 354 11.94 2.20 -9.61
CA GLN A 354 11.11 1.14 -9.02
C GLN A 354 11.93 -0.14 -8.80
N GLN A 355 12.71 -0.56 -9.80
CA GLN A 355 13.55 -1.75 -9.69
C GLN A 355 14.64 -1.58 -8.63
N VAL A 356 15.20 -0.38 -8.50
CA VAL A 356 16.17 -0.06 -7.45
C VAL A 356 15.50 -0.13 -6.07
N ALA A 357 14.31 0.43 -5.92
CA ALA A 357 13.58 0.41 -4.66
C ALA A 357 13.25 -1.03 -4.24
N ASP A 358 12.81 -1.87 -5.18
CA ASP A 358 12.55 -3.30 -4.93
C ASP A 358 13.79 -4.01 -4.39
N ARG A 359 14.94 -3.83 -5.03
CA ARG A 359 16.22 -4.41 -4.56
C ARG A 359 16.63 -3.91 -3.18
N LEU A 360 16.52 -2.60 -2.94
CA LEU A 360 16.85 -2.02 -1.62
C LEU A 360 15.92 -2.52 -0.52
N ALA A 361 14.65 -2.79 -0.84
CA ALA A 361 13.71 -3.40 0.09
C ALA A 361 14.08 -4.87 0.37
N ASP A 362 14.38 -5.64 -0.67
CA ASP A 362 14.77 -7.05 -0.56
C ASP A 362 16.11 -7.19 0.20
N ASP A 363 17.08 -6.31 -0.04
CA ASP A 363 18.36 -6.25 0.72
C ASP A 363 18.12 -5.93 2.21
N ALA A 364 17.13 -5.08 2.53
CA ALA A 364 16.78 -4.73 3.90
C ALA A 364 16.07 -5.88 4.64
N LEU A 365 15.54 -6.86 3.91
CA LEU A 365 14.94 -8.08 4.47
C LEU A 365 15.98 -9.11 4.92
N VAL A 366 17.28 -8.76 5.08
CA VAL A 366 18.37 -9.67 5.39
C VAL A 366 17.86 -10.92 6.09
N ARG A 367 17.65 -12.02 5.32
CA ARG A 367 17.18 -13.30 5.87
C ARG A 367 18.31 -13.92 6.65
N PRO A 368 18.11 -14.21 7.95
CA PRO A 368 19.11 -14.99 8.68
C PRO A 368 19.35 -16.29 7.92
N ARG A 369 20.60 -16.61 7.59
CA ARG A 369 20.96 -17.90 6.98
C ARG A 369 20.68 -19.10 7.91
N SER A 370 20.25 -18.86 9.14
CA SER A 370 19.90 -19.89 10.13
C SER A 370 18.42 -20.24 10.06
N THR A 371 18.14 -21.53 10.23
CA THR A 371 16.80 -22.16 10.27
C THR A 371 15.93 -21.72 11.45
N GLU A 372 16.34 -20.77 12.25
CA GLU A 372 15.59 -20.21 13.35
C GLU A 372 14.72 -19.03 12.87
N ARG A 373 13.71 -19.33 12.04
CA ARG A 373 12.56 -18.45 11.92
C ARG A 373 11.82 -18.49 13.25
N GLN A 374 11.97 -17.45 14.04
CA GLN A 374 11.17 -17.32 15.26
C GLN A 374 9.72 -17.12 14.84
N PHE A 375 8.91 -18.17 14.97
CA PHE A 375 7.45 -18.03 15.01
C PHE A 375 7.12 -17.26 16.28
N TRP A 376 6.91 -15.97 16.15
CA TRP A 376 6.57 -15.11 17.27
C TRP A 376 5.21 -15.52 17.87
N PRO A 377 5.15 -16.07 19.10
CA PRO A 377 4.08 -15.72 19.99
C PRO A 377 4.54 -14.46 20.70
N LEU A 378 3.92 -13.34 20.43
CA LEU A 378 4.04 -12.18 21.32
C LEU A 378 3.54 -12.62 22.70
N ARG A 379 4.44 -12.71 23.67
CA ARG A 379 4.11 -12.89 25.09
C ARG A 379 3.40 -11.65 25.63
#